data_5a7ebdc5e56ce1fe736b9398ee891945
#
_entry.id   5a7ebdc5e56ce1fe736b9398ee891945
#
_cell.length_a   1.000
_cell.length_b   1.000
_cell.length_c   1.000
_cell.angle_alpha   90.00
_cell.angle_beta   90.00
_cell.angle_gamma   90.00
#
_symmetry.space_group_name_H-M   'P 1'
#
loop_
_entity.id
_entity.type
_entity.pdbx_description
1 polymer ?
#
loop_
_entity_poly.entity_id
_entity_poly.type
_entity_poly.pdbx_seq_one_letter_code
_entity_poly.pdbx_strand_id
1 'polypeptide(L)'
;MHKIILSSLFVLFISIAANAQKNTKIIKGTWITNVASDILKSKKNIVNGITLCKKNGINNIYVVVWNDGVTMYPSKVLQDYIGVKQSKAYGTRDPLKEIIEAGHKAGIKVHAWFEFGFSYAYNDSASVWRKKYPEWVGRNNKGELLQKNKFFWWNSINPDVQTFLKKLITEVVTNYNVDGVQGDDRMPAMPAEGGYDSFTLQLYAKDHNGAVPPQNVKDTSWLQWKANLVSAFGKRVYQMVKGIKPKCIISWAPSIYPWSKEQYLQDWPTWLKDGYADYIIPQLYRYKIEDYEKILKELKAMVPPEMQDRVFPGILTSLGDDKYQSSRELTDQMIRLNRQYGFSGEVFFYFETLNRLKGRFYAK
;
A
#
# COMPACT_ATOMS: atom_id res chain seq x y z
N MET A 1 39.92 -71.73 -22.26
CA MET A 1 38.81 -70.94 -22.83
C MET A 1 37.88 -70.52 -21.68
N HIS A 2 38.05 -69.32 -21.15
CA HIS A 2 37.22 -68.78 -20.10
C HIS A 2 36.36 -67.70 -20.72
N LYS A 3 35.04 -67.89 -20.67
CA LYS A 3 34.06 -66.86 -21.08
C LYS A 3 33.77 -65.95 -19.93
N ILE A 4 34.08 -64.65 -20.07
CA ILE A 4 33.70 -63.59 -19.17
C ILE A 4 32.34 -63.09 -19.58
N ILE A 5 31.34 -63.24 -18.70
CA ILE A 5 30.00 -62.68 -18.85
C ILE A 5 30.00 -61.27 -18.22
N LEU A 6 29.89 -60.23 -19.05
CA LEU A 6 29.71 -58.85 -18.60
C LEU A 6 28.23 -58.62 -18.29
N SER A 7 27.93 -58.43 -17.01
CA SER A 7 26.58 -58.12 -16.56
C SER A 7 26.45 -56.61 -16.52
N SER A 8 25.67 -56.01 -17.45
CA SER A 8 25.37 -54.57 -17.49
C SER A 8 24.29 -54.24 -16.48
N LEU A 9 24.65 -53.56 -15.39
CA LEU A 9 23.70 -52.99 -14.44
C LEU A 9 23.10 -51.70 -15.03
N PHE A 10 21.84 -51.72 -15.42
CA PHE A 10 21.07 -50.55 -15.83
C PHE A 10 20.54 -49.87 -14.56
N VAL A 11 21.15 -48.79 -14.13
CA VAL A 11 20.66 -47.95 -13.00
C VAL A 11 19.59 -47.02 -13.53
N LEU A 12 18.33 -47.33 -13.19
CA LEU A 12 17.17 -46.50 -13.51
C LEU A 12 17.14 -45.30 -12.52
N PHE A 13 17.55 -44.11 -12.96
CA PHE A 13 17.32 -42.88 -12.23
C PHE A 13 15.85 -42.50 -12.32
N ILE A 14 15.06 -42.84 -11.31
CA ILE A 14 13.71 -42.26 -11.12
C ILE A 14 13.89 -40.86 -10.55
N SER A 15 13.74 -39.84 -11.40
CA SER A 15 13.63 -38.45 -10.99
C SER A 15 12.27 -38.26 -10.30
N ILE A 16 12.25 -38.34 -9.00
CA ILE A 16 11.11 -37.87 -8.21
C ILE A 16 11.08 -36.35 -8.33
N ALA A 17 10.26 -35.85 -9.25
CA ALA A 17 9.88 -34.43 -9.26
C ALA A 17 9.06 -34.18 -7.97
N ALA A 18 9.73 -33.74 -6.91
CA ALA A 18 9.07 -33.23 -5.73
C ALA A 18 8.29 -31.98 -6.16
N ASN A 19 6.99 -32.13 -6.39
CA ASN A 19 6.06 -31.01 -6.42
C ASN A 19 6.11 -30.37 -5.03
N ALA A 20 7.03 -29.43 -4.84
CA ALA A 20 7.01 -28.57 -3.68
C ALA A 20 5.70 -27.78 -3.76
N GLN A 21 4.70 -28.24 -3.02
CA GLN A 21 3.43 -27.55 -2.84
C GLN A 21 3.78 -26.16 -2.32
N LYS A 22 3.75 -25.16 -3.22
CA LYS A 22 3.99 -23.75 -2.88
C LYS A 22 3.03 -23.43 -1.74
N ASN A 23 3.58 -23.24 -0.55
CA ASN A 23 2.82 -22.87 0.62
C ASN A 23 2.31 -21.43 0.41
N THR A 24 1.24 -21.28 -0.37
CA THR A 24 0.65 -20.02 -0.76
C THR A 24 0.18 -19.34 0.51
N LYS A 25 0.85 -18.26 0.89
CA LYS A 25 0.47 -17.44 2.05
C LYS A 25 -0.89 -16.81 1.74
N ILE A 26 -1.93 -17.31 2.40
CA ILE A 26 -3.27 -16.73 2.28
C ILE A 26 -3.30 -15.44 3.09
N ILE A 27 -3.49 -14.30 2.44
CA ILE A 27 -3.74 -13.00 3.08
C ILE A 27 -5.24 -12.84 3.29
N LYS A 28 -5.64 -12.66 4.55
CA LYS A 28 -7.00 -12.30 4.96
C LYS A 28 -6.84 -11.01 5.77
N GLY A 29 -6.95 -9.87 5.08
CA GLY A 29 -6.53 -8.58 5.62
C GLY A 29 -7.67 -7.60 5.83
N THR A 30 -7.41 -6.57 6.65
CA THR A 30 -8.26 -5.39 6.73
C THR A 30 -7.41 -4.14 6.98
N TRP A 31 -7.83 -3.01 6.41
CA TRP A 31 -7.28 -1.70 6.76
C TRP A 31 -7.91 -1.16 8.03
N ILE A 32 -7.09 -0.53 8.86
CA ILE A 32 -7.50 0.18 10.07
C ILE A 32 -7.09 1.64 9.92
N THR A 33 -8.06 2.51 9.71
CA THR A 33 -7.87 3.96 9.62
C THR A 33 -8.21 4.64 10.96
N ASN A 34 -7.76 5.90 11.13
CA ASN A 34 -8.15 6.77 12.24
C ASN A 34 -9.37 7.64 11.91
N VAL A 35 -9.83 7.58 10.65
CA VAL A 35 -11.02 8.32 10.19
C VAL A 35 -12.23 7.40 10.22
N ALA A 36 -13.35 7.88 10.79
CA ALA A 36 -14.58 7.11 10.95
C ALA A 36 -14.38 5.73 11.62
N SER A 37 -13.41 5.65 12.54
CA SER A 37 -13.11 4.46 13.34
C SER A 37 -12.62 4.84 14.73
N ASP A 38 -13.06 4.08 15.72
CA ASP A 38 -12.71 4.29 17.12
C ASP A 38 -11.64 3.33 17.64
N ILE A 39 -11.16 2.42 16.78
CA ILE A 39 -10.28 1.34 17.22
C ILE A 39 -9.00 1.87 17.89
N LEU A 40 -8.38 2.93 17.36
CA LEU A 40 -7.14 3.49 17.91
C LEU A 40 -7.35 4.45 19.08
N LYS A 41 -8.60 4.82 19.42
CA LYS A 41 -8.90 5.81 20.46
C LYS A 41 -8.57 5.35 21.89
N SER A 42 -8.53 4.04 22.15
CA SER A 42 -8.17 3.49 23.46
C SER A 42 -7.53 2.12 23.36
N LYS A 43 -6.73 1.75 24.38
CA LYS A 43 -6.17 0.38 24.49
C LYS A 43 -7.27 -0.69 24.56
N LYS A 44 -8.40 -0.38 25.21
CA LYS A 44 -9.57 -1.27 25.29
C LYS A 44 -10.15 -1.50 23.87
N ASN A 45 -10.31 -0.44 23.09
CA ASN A 45 -10.81 -0.54 21.71
C ASN A 45 -9.87 -1.37 20.83
N ILE A 46 -8.56 -1.17 20.96
CA ILE A 46 -7.54 -1.96 20.25
C ILE A 46 -7.70 -3.45 20.57
N VAL A 47 -7.75 -3.82 21.86
CA VAL A 47 -7.89 -5.22 22.27
C VAL A 47 -9.18 -5.83 21.74
N ASN A 48 -10.31 -5.11 21.83
CA ASN A 48 -11.60 -5.55 21.31
C ASN A 48 -11.57 -5.71 19.80
N GLY A 49 -10.98 -4.75 19.09
CA GLY A 49 -10.84 -4.78 17.63
C GLY A 49 -9.98 -5.93 17.14
N ILE A 50 -8.85 -6.19 17.78
CA ILE A 50 -7.98 -7.34 17.46
C ILE A 50 -8.69 -8.67 17.75
N THR A 51 -9.45 -8.75 18.84
CA THR A 51 -10.28 -9.93 19.15
C THR A 51 -11.32 -10.17 18.04
N LEU A 52 -11.94 -9.11 17.55
CA LEU A 52 -12.89 -9.18 16.45
C LEU A 52 -12.21 -9.63 15.15
N CYS A 53 -11.03 -9.08 14.83
CA CYS A 53 -10.21 -9.51 13.70
C CYS A 53 -9.94 -11.02 13.74
N LYS A 54 -9.44 -11.51 14.88
CA LYS A 54 -9.17 -12.94 15.09
C LYS A 54 -10.43 -13.79 14.92
N LYS A 55 -11.56 -13.39 15.51
CA LYS A 55 -12.85 -14.09 15.40
C LYS A 55 -13.31 -14.20 13.94
N ASN A 56 -13.01 -13.20 13.11
CA ASN A 56 -13.33 -13.20 11.69
C ASN A 56 -12.27 -13.85 10.81
N GLY A 57 -11.23 -14.46 11.37
CA GLY A 57 -10.17 -15.15 10.62
C GLY A 57 -9.20 -14.22 9.92
N ILE A 58 -9.18 -12.93 10.28
CA ILE A 58 -8.19 -11.95 9.77
C ILE A 58 -6.81 -12.32 10.31
N ASN A 59 -5.82 -12.34 9.44
CA ASN A 59 -4.44 -12.69 9.78
C ASN A 59 -3.43 -11.57 9.45
N ASN A 60 -3.86 -10.49 8.80
CA ASN A 60 -3.07 -9.30 8.53
C ASN A 60 -3.92 -8.05 8.77
N ILE A 61 -3.34 -7.05 9.42
CA ILE A 61 -3.94 -5.72 9.56
C ILE A 61 -2.98 -4.65 9.03
N TYR A 62 -3.54 -3.68 8.32
CA TYR A 62 -2.82 -2.54 7.77
C TYR A 62 -3.26 -1.30 8.53
N VAL A 63 -2.41 -0.86 9.46
CA VAL A 63 -2.75 0.18 10.43
C VAL A 63 -2.19 1.52 10.00
N VAL A 64 -3.02 2.53 9.94
CA VAL A 64 -2.61 3.88 9.61
C VAL A 64 -1.56 4.40 10.61
N VAL A 65 -0.45 4.90 10.07
CA VAL A 65 0.62 5.52 10.87
C VAL A 65 0.90 6.98 10.46
N TRP A 66 0.45 7.38 9.27
CA TRP A 66 0.62 8.71 8.70
C TRP A 66 -0.68 9.16 8.03
N ASN A 67 -1.31 10.21 8.55
CA ASN A 67 -2.56 10.75 8.01
C ASN A 67 -2.67 12.24 8.34
N ASP A 68 -3.19 13.03 7.42
CA ASP A 68 -3.44 14.48 7.54
C ASP A 68 -2.26 15.28 8.13
N GLY A 69 -1.06 14.96 7.63
CA GLY A 69 0.16 15.66 7.99
C GLY A 69 0.70 15.38 9.39
N VAL A 70 0.19 14.35 10.09
CA VAL A 70 0.66 13.93 11.42
C VAL A 70 0.77 12.39 11.52
N THR A 71 1.57 11.95 12.49
CA THR A 71 1.72 10.52 12.77
C THR A 71 0.71 10.03 13.81
N MET A 72 0.38 8.73 13.75
CA MET A 72 -0.47 8.05 14.74
C MET A 72 0.37 7.37 15.85
N TYR A 73 1.64 7.73 15.96
CA TYR A 73 2.60 7.26 16.95
C TYR A 73 3.54 8.41 17.35
N PRO A 74 4.19 8.37 18.53
CA PRO A 74 5.18 9.39 18.92
C PRO A 74 6.39 9.36 17.97
N SER A 75 6.53 10.39 17.14
CA SER A 75 7.58 10.52 16.13
C SER A 75 8.56 11.63 16.48
N LYS A 76 9.84 11.26 16.61
CA LYS A 76 10.93 12.22 16.72
C LYS A 76 11.13 12.98 15.41
N VAL A 77 10.98 12.29 14.28
CA VAL A 77 11.08 12.90 12.95
C VAL A 77 10.04 14.01 12.79
N LEU A 78 8.76 13.72 13.08
CA LEU A 78 7.70 14.73 12.99
C LEU A 78 7.97 15.92 13.91
N GLN A 79 8.42 15.65 15.13
CA GLN A 79 8.78 16.69 16.10
C GLN A 79 9.89 17.61 15.59
N ASP A 80 10.93 17.05 14.97
CA ASP A 80 12.05 17.82 14.42
C ASP A 80 11.62 18.71 13.25
N TYR A 81 10.69 18.20 12.39
CA TYR A 81 10.23 18.94 11.22
C TYR A 81 9.21 20.05 11.57
N ILE A 82 8.19 19.76 12.37
CA ILE A 82 7.08 20.71 12.62
C ILE A 82 6.79 21.00 14.09
N GLY A 83 7.58 20.48 15.03
CA GLY A 83 7.38 20.69 16.46
C GLY A 83 6.22 19.89 17.07
N VAL A 84 5.59 19.00 16.31
CA VAL A 84 4.47 18.16 16.74
C VAL A 84 4.96 16.71 16.88
N LYS A 85 4.67 16.08 18.02
CA LYS A 85 5.13 14.72 18.29
C LYS A 85 4.26 13.64 17.63
N GLN A 86 2.97 13.87 17.57
CA GLN A 86 1.96 12.98 16.98
C GLN A 86 0.59 13.65 16.90
N SER A 87 -0.42 13.01 16.36
CA SER A 87 -1.80 13.47 16.42
C SER A 87 -2.25 13.70 17.85
N LYS A 88 -2.83 14.88 18.12
CA LYS A 88 -3.34 15.28 19.44
C LYS A 88 -4.42 14.32 19.98
N ALA A 89 -5.10 13.59 19.09
CA ALA A 89 -6.13 12.63 19.48
C ALA A 89 -5.64 11.50 20.41
N TYR A 90 -4.34 11.25 20.44
CA TYR A 90 -3.77 10.15 21.23
C TYR A 90 -3.07 10.58 22.51
N GLY A 91 -2.94 11.89 22.77
CA GLY A 91 -2.29 12.42 23.97
C GLY A 91 -0.84 11.92 24.10
N THR A 92 -0.54 11.20 25.18
CA THR A 92 0.79 10.62 25.43
C THR A 92 0.87 9.12 25.07
N ARG A 93 -0.22 8.53 24.56
CA ARG A 93 -0.26 7.12 24.19
C ARG A 93 0.54 6.87 22.92
N ASP A 94 0.90 5.61 22.72
CA ASP A 94 1.49 5.07 21.48
C ASP A 94 0.57 4.00 20.88
N PRO A 95 -0.43 4.39 20.07
CA PRO A 95 -1.38 3.43 19.50
C PRO A 95 -0.73 2.39 18.59
N LEU A 96 0.38 2.73 17.91
CA LEU A 96 1.09 1.78 17.05
C LEU A 96 1.73 0.67 17.89
N LYS A 97 2.41 1.02 18.99
CA LYS A 97 2.96 0.02 19.92
C LYS A 97 1.87 -0.87 20.51
N GLU A 98 0.78 -0.26 20.97
CA GLU A 98 -0.35 -0.99 21.56
C GLU A 98 -1.00 -2.00 20.59
N ILE A 99 -1.20 -1.62 19.34
CA ILE A 99 -1.84 -2.50 18.36
C ILE A 99 -0.89 -3.60 17.86
N ILE A 100 0.41 -3.34 17.79
CA ILE A 100 1.43 -4.36 17.48
C ILE A 100 1.43 -5.44 18.57
N GLU A 101 1.48 -5.04 19.85
CA GLU A 101 1.46 -5.96 20.98
C GLU A 101 0.19 -6.83 20.98
N ALA A 102 -0.98 -6.21 20.78
CA ALA A 102 -2.26 -6.92 20.73
C ALA A 102 -2.36 -7.85 19.52
N GLY A 103 -1.94 -7.38 18.34
CA GLY A 103 -1.96 -8.15 17.09
C GLY A 103 -1.07 -9.39 17.18
N HIS A 104 0.18 -9.23 17.61
CA HIS A 104 1.11 -10.36 17.76
C HIS A 104 0.63 -11.38 18.79
N LYS A 105 0.09 -10.93 19.92
CA LYS A 105 -0.53 -11.83 20.92
C LYS A 105 -1.69 -12.64 20.32
N ALA A 106 -2.41 -12.09 19.35
CA ALA A 106 -3.48 -12.77 18.64
C ALA A 106 -3.01 -13.63 17.45
N GLY A 107 -1.72 -13.59 17.09
CA GLY A 107 -1.16 -14.24 15.90
C GLY A 107 -1.49 -13.51 14.60
N ILE A 108 -1.77 -12.22 14.66
CA ILE A 108 -2.10 -11.35 13.53
C ILE A 108 -0.86 -10.51 13.18
N LYS A 109 -0.50 -10.44 11.90
CA LYS A 109 0.57 -9.58 11.39
C LYS A 109 0.09 -8.14 11.31
N VAL A 110 0.99 -7.21 11.69
CA VAL A 110 0.72 -5.77 11.73
C VAL A 110 1.62 -5.04 10.74
N HIS A 111 1.00 -4.38 9.77
CA HIS A 111 1.68 -3.58 8.75
C HIS A 111 1.43 -2.10 9.01
N ALA A 112 2.49 -1.29 9.01
CA ALA A 112 2.38 0.16 9.13
C ALA A 112 1.95 0.76 7.78
N TRP A 113 0.77 1.36 7.73
CA TRP A 113 0.18 1.92 6.53
C TRP A 113 0.34 3.45 6.50
N PHE A 114 1.12 3.92 5.54
CA PHE A 114 1.35 5.34 5.28
C PHE A 114 0.24 5.90 4.37
N GLU A 115 -0.97 5.96 4.88
CA GLU A 115 -2.20 6.28 4.14
C GLU A 115 -2.11 7.60 3.34
N PHE A 116 -1.62 8.67 3.95
CA PHE A 116 -1.52 9.97 3.28
C PHE A 116 -0.34 10.08 2.32
N GLY A 117 0.71 9.25 2.51
CA GLY A 117 1.85 9.27 1.60
C GLY A 117 2.39 10.66 1.34
N PHE A 118 2.35 11.09 0.08
CA PHE A 118 2.77 12.42 -0.36
C PHE A 118 1.68 13.52 -0.24
N SER A 119 0.49 13.20 0.27
CA SER A 119 -0.47 14.23 0.69
C SER A 119 -0.08 14.77 2.06
N TYR A 120 -0.24 16.07 2.24
CA TYR A 120 0.08 16.70 3.52
C TYR A 120 -1.14 17.29 4.26
N ALA A 121 -2.27 17.43 3.59
CA ALA A 121 -3.49 17.95 4.18
C ALA A 121 -4.73 17.53 3.40
N TYR A 122 -5.87 17.45 4.09
CA TYR A 122 -7.19 17.26 3.51
C TYR A 122 -8.06 18.48 3.80
N ASN A 123 -8.65 19.10 2.75
CA ASN A 123 -9.48 20.32 2.83
C ASN A 123 -8.78 21.58 3.43
N ASP A 124 -7.51 21.49 3.82
CA ASP A 124 -6.79 22.60 4.46
C ASP A 124 -5.59 23.05 3.62
N SER A 125 -5.77 24.11 2.85
CA SER A 125 -4.67 24.75 2.12
C SER A 125 -3.70 25.52 3.00
N ALA A 126 -4.07 25.83 4.24
CA ALA A 126 -3.29 26.65 5.19
C ALA A 126 -2.45 25.80 6.17
N SER A 127 -2.32 24.52 5.93
CA SER A 127 -1.55 23.56 6.73
C SER A 127 -0.19 24.10 7.17
N VAL A 128 0.25 23.72 8.37
CA VAL A 128 1.59 24.02 8.91
C VAL A 128 2.71 23.62 7.95
N TRP A 129 2.53 22.52 7.22
CA TRP A 129 3.49 22.03 6.22
C TRP A 129 3.71 23.03 5.10
N ARG A 130 2.63 23.56 4.53
CA ARG A 130 2.74 24.59 3.47
C ARG A 130 3.40 25.86 3.96
N LYS A 131 3.13 26.28 5.21
CA LYS A 131 3.71 27.49 5.78
C LYS A 131 5.21 27.33 6.04
N LYS A 132 5.63 26.14 6.50
CA LYS A 132 7.01 25.89 6.91
C LYS A 132 7.90 25.44 5.73
N TYR A 133 7.34 24.72 4.75
CA TYR A 133 8.04 24.15 3.61
C TYR A 133 7.29 24.46 2.30
N PRO A 134 7.18 25.75 1.91
CA PRO A 134 6.44 26.15 0.71
C PRO A 134 7.05 25.58 -0.58
N GLU A 135 8.36 25.28 -0.59
CA GLU A 135 9.10 24.67 -1.70
C GLU A 135 8.81 23.19 -1.88
N TRP A 136 8.17 22.52 -0.91
CA TRP A 136 7.77 21.13 -1.01
C TRP A 136 6.46 20.94 -1.77
N VAL A 137 5.67 22.01 -1.86
CA VAL A 137 4.31 21.95 -2.39
C VAL A 137 4.32 21.72 -3.90
N GLY A 138 3.58 20.71 -4.34
CA GLY A 138 3.38 20.44 -5.75
C GLY A 138 2.59 21.55 -6.44
N ARG A 139 2.85 21.73 -7.74
CA ARG A 139 2.15 22.69 -8.59
C ARG A 139 1.62 22.01 -9.84
N ASN A 140 0.44 22.46 -10.31
CA ASN A 140 -0.11 22.09 -11.60
C ASN A 140 0.43 23.00 -12.74
N ASN A 141 0.04 22.73 -13.99
CA ASN A 141 0.46 23.47 -15.16
C ASN A 141 -0.02 24.95 -15.23
N LYS A 142 -0.88 25.37 -14.29
CA LYS A 142 -1.30 26.77 -14.12
C LYS A 142 -0.56 27.47 -12.99
N GLY A 143 0.38 26.79 -12.33
CA GLY A 143 1.09 27.29 -11.14
C GLY A 143 0.28 27.24 -9.84
N GLU A 144 -0.93 26.67 -9.87
CA GLU A 144 -1.78 26.52 -8.69
C GLU A 144 -1.29 25.39 -7.79
N LEU A 145 -1.73 25.37 -6.53
CA LEU A 145 -1.46 24.28 -5.58
C LEU A 145 -1.95 22.95 -6.17
N LEU A 146 -1.09 21.94 -6.10
CA LEU A 146 -1.49 20.59 -6.52
C LEU A 146 -2.52 20.01 -5.56
N GLN A 147 -3.77 19.97 -6.01
CA GLN A 147 -4.89 19.42 -5.28
C GLN A 147 -5.62 18.39 -6.13
N LYS A 148 -5.96 17.24 -5.53
CA LYS A 148 -6.82 16.23 -6.16
C LYS A 148 -7.69 15.56 -5.10
N ASN A 149 -9.00 15.45 -5.36
CA ASN A 149 -9.97 14.87 -4.42
C ASN A 149 -9.91 15.48 -3.01
N LYS A 150 -9.72 16.82 -2.93
CA LYS A 150 -9.59 17.61 -1.69
C LYS A 150 -8.27 17.40 -0.93
N PHE A 151 -7.39 16.49 -1.36
CA PHE A 151 -6.05 16.34 -0.82
C PHE A 151 -5.11 17.36 -1.43
N PHE A 152 -4.29 17.99 -0.61
CA PHE A 152 -3.16 18.83 -1.03
C PHE A 152 -1.88 18.00 -1.03
N TRP A 153 -1.08 18.16 -2.09
CA TRP A 153 0.06 17.28 -2.37
C TRP A 153 1.37 18.02 -2.32
N TRP A 154 2.35 17.38 -1.73
CA TRP A 154 3.74 17.71 -1.98
C TRP A 154 4.16 17.27 -3.37
N ASN A 155 5.27 17.85 -3.84
CA ASN A 155 5.96 17.31 -5.01
C ASN A 155 6.67 16.02 -4.63
N SER A 156 6.17 14.88 -5.08
CA SER A 156 6.76 13.57 -4.77
C SER A 156 8.13 13.32 -5.43
N ILE A 157 8.52 14.17 -6.37
CA ILE A 157 9.83 14.13 -7.05
C ILE A 157 10.88 14.90 -6.24
N ASN A 158 10.47 15.84 -5.38
CA ASN A 158 11.37 16.63 -4.55
C ASN A 158 12.15 15.75 -3.56
N PRO A 159 13.52 15.80 -3.56
CA PRO A 159 14.36 14.94 -2.72
C PRO A 159 14.20 15.18 -1.23
N ASP A 160 13.84 16.40 -0.80
CA ASP A 160 13.66 16.71 0.62
C ASP A 160 12.37 16.09 1.14
N VAL A 161 11.29 16.14 0.37
CA VAL A 161 10.02 15.45 0.67
C VAL A 161 10.24 13.94 0.75
N GLN A 162 10.97 13.38 -0.23
CA GLN A 162 11.32 11.95 -0.22
C GLN A 162 12.18 11.59 1.00
N THR A 163 13.10 12.45 1.40
CA THR A 163 13.94 12.26 2.58
C THR A 163 13.12 12.27 3.86
N PHE A 164 12.17 13.20 3.99
CA PHE A 164 11.24 13.22 5.12
C PHE A 164 10.45 11.92 5.24
N LEU A 165 9.79 11.47 4.17
CA LEU A 165 9.02 10.22 4.19
C LEU A 165 9.89 9.00 4.46
N LYS A 166 11.09 8.93 3.89
CA LYS A 166 12.05 7.87 4.20
C LYS A 166 12.46 7.86 5.67
N LYS A 167 12.65 9.02 6.29
CA LYS A 167 12.94 9.13 7.73
C LYS A 167 11.79 8.59 8.58
N LEU A 168 10.52 8.94 8.27
CA LEU A 168 9.35 8.38 8.96
C LEU A 168 9.27 6.85 8.82
N ILE A 169 9.49 6.33 7.62
CA ILE A 169 9.49 4.88 7.37
C ILE A 169 10.63 4.20 8.15
N THR A 170 11.83 4.77 8.11
CA THR A 170 13.00 4.28 8.87
C THR A 170 12.70 4.25 10.38
N GLU A 171 12.12 5.32 10.91
CA GLU A 171 11.74 5.42 12.33
C GLU A 171 10.79 4.29 12.73
N VAL A 172 9.76 4.02 11.93
CA VAL A 172 8.81 2.93 12.17
C VAL A 172 9.49 1.56 12.11
N VAL A 173 10.27 1.29 11.06
CA VAL A 173 10.89 -0.02 10.86
C VAL A 173 11.95 -0.33 11.91
N THR A 174 12.65 0.70 12.41
CA THR A 174 13.71 0.58 13.41
C THR A 174 13.14 0.45 14.83
N ASN A 175 12.14 1.26 15.17
CA ASN A 175 11.67 1.40 16.55
C ASN A 175 10.49 0.48 16.88
N TYR A 176 9.81 -0.08 15.87
CA TYR A 176 8.62 -0.91 16.05
C TYR A 176 8.78 -2.29 15.42
N ASN A 177 8.23 -3.29 16.10
CA ASN A 177 8.22 -4.66 15.58
C ASN A 177 7.10 -4.88 14.56
N VAL A 178 7.00 -4.01 13.54
CA VAL A 178 6.04 -4.20 12.45
C VAL A 178 6.44 -5.37 11.55
N ASP A 179 5.45 -6.09 11.02
CA ASP A 179 5.65 -7.18 10.05
C ASP A 179 5.83 -6.64 8.63
N GLY A 180 5.35 -5.44 8.36
CA GLY A 180 5.47 -4.80 7.05
C GLY A 180 5.23 -3.29 7.06
N VAL A 181 5.50 -2.69 5.92
CA VAL A 181 5.20 -1.30 5.58
C VAL A 181 4.32 -1.30 4.34
N GLN A 182 3.33 -0.44 4.31
CA GLN A 182 2.45 -0.25 3.16
C GLN A 182 2.33 1.21 2.77
N GLY A 183 2.46 1.49 1.47
CA GLY A 183 1.91 2.68 0.84
C GLY A 183 0.64 2.34 0.06
N ASP A 184 -0.14 3.35 -0.31
CA ASP A 184 -1.40 3.17 -1.04
C ASP A 184 -1.51 4.02 -2.31
N ASP A 185 -2.68 4.52 -2.65
CA ASP A 185 -2.91 5.38 -3.81
C ASP A 185 -2.23 6.77 -3.70
N ARG A 186 -1.60 7.08 -2.56
CA ARG A 186 -0.85 8.32 -2.32
C ARG A 186 0.65 8.10 -2.07
N MET A 187 1.14 6.84 -2.07
CA MET A 187 2.58 6.52 -1.91
C MET A 187 2.94 5.15 -2.50
N PRO A 188 3.92 5.07 -3.40
CA PRO A 188 4.54 6.18 -4.11
C PRO A 188 3.60 6.70 -5.20
N ALA A 189 3.34 7.99 -5.21
CA ALA A 189 2.36 8.59 -6.11
C ALA A 189 2.54 10.11 -6.24
N MET A 190 2.03 10.66 -7.33
CA MET A 190 1.75 12.07 -7.50
C MET A 190 0.58 12.21 -8.49
N PRO A 191 -0.39 13.11 -8.28
CA PRO A 191 -1.37 13.42 -9.31
C PRO A 191 -0.71 13.77 -10.63
N ALA A 192 -1.24 13.24 -11.73
CA ALA A 192 -0.68 13.43 -13.06
C ALA A 192 -0.61 14.91 -13.46
N GLU A 193 -1.47 15.74 -12.89
CA GLU A 193 -1.51 17.18 -13.05
C GLU A 193 -0.31 17.91 -12.44
N GLY A 194 0.44 17.25 -11.54
CA GLY A 194 1.61 17.79 -10.86
C GLY A 194 2.90 17.73 -11.67
N GLY A 195 3.94 18.34 -11.11
CA GLY A 195 5.29 18.37 -11.70
C GLY A 195 5.61 19.67 -12.42
N TYR A 196 4.85 20.74 -12.18
CA TYR A 196 5.11 22.06 -12.75
C TYR A 196 5.66 23.06 -11.71
N ASP A 197 6.18 22.55 -10.61
CA ASP A 197 6.99 23.33 -9.66
C ASP A 197 8.42 23.53 -10.20
N SER A 198 9.11 24.54 -9.65
CA SER A 198 10.43 24.96 -10.15
C SER A 198 11.48 23.85 -10.12
N PHE A 199 11.44 22.97 -9.10
CA PHE A 199 12.39 21.85 -9.00
C PHE A 199 12.19 20.87 -10.15
N THR A 200 10.94 20.44 -10.38
CA THR A 200 10.63 19.47 -11.44
C THR A 200 10.88 20.02 -12.83
N LEU A 201 10.56 21.31 -13.05
CA LEU A 201 10.85 21.98 -14.33
C LEU A 201 12.36 22.01 -14.65
N GLN A 202 13.20 22.34 -13.65
CA GLN A 202 14.66 22.34 -13.81
C GLN A 202 15.19 20.91 -14.05
N LEU A 203 14.67 19.91 -13.34
CA LEU A 203 15.08 18.53 -13.52
C LEU A 203 14.71 18.03 -14.93
N TYR A 204 13.51 18.36 -15.40
CA TYR A 204 13.07 17.99 -16.75
C TYR A 204 13.95 18.64 -17.82
N ALA A 205 14.22 19.94 -17.70
CA ALA A 205 15.10 20.66 -18.62
C ALA A 205 16.51 20.06 -18.65
N LYS A 206 17.06 19.66 -17.50
CA LYS A 206 18.36 18.98 -17.42
C LYS A 206 18.35 17.65 -18.18
N ASP A 207 17.30 16.84 -18.01
CA ASP A 207 17.20 15.52 -18.63
C ASP A 207 16.84 15.58 -20.12
N HIS A 208 16.36 16.75 -20.62
CA HIS A 208 15.86 16.93 -21.99
C HIS A 208 16.50 18.12 -22.72
N ASN A 209 17.80 18.37 -22.48
CA ASN A 209 18.61 19.38 -23.22
C ASN A 209 17.99 20.79 -23.20
N GLY A 210 17.43 21.23 -22.09
CA GLY A 210 16.82 22.56 -21.94
C GLY A 210 15.34 22.63 -22.33
N ALA A 211 14.72 21.53 -22.74
CA ALA A 211 13.31 21.52 -23.11
C ALA A 211 12.39 21.83 -21.91
N VAL A 212 11.23 22.43 -22.22
CA VAL A 212 10.14 22.60 -21.25
C VAL A 212 9.18 21.41 -21.33
N PRO A 213 8.56 21.00 -20.21
CA PRO A 213 7.62 19.89 -20.25
C PRO A 213 6.34 20.23 -21.02
N PRO A 214 5.67 19.24 -21.60
CA PRO A 214 4.39 19.41 -22.26
C PRO A 214 3.35 20.07 -21.36
N GLN A 215 2.57 21.00 -21.91
CA GLN A 215 1.43 21.60 -21.18
C GLN A 215 0.23 20.63 -21.07
N ASN A 216 0.14 19.66 -21.96
CA ASN A 216 -0.83 18.58 -21.85
C ASN A 216 -0.39 17.63 -20.75
N VAL A 217 -1.08 17.67 -19.61
CA VAL A 217 -0.80 16.80 -18.44
C VAL A 217 -0.93 15.30 -18.74
N LYS A 218 -1.63 14.94 -19.83
CA LYS A 218 -1.82 13.57 -20.32
C LYS A 218 -0.83 13.16 -21.41
N ASP A 219 0.13 14.01 -21.74
CA ASP A 219 1.19 13.63 -22.67
C ASP A 219 1.90 12.37 -22.19
N THR A 220 2.02 11.37 -23.07
CA THR A 220 2.50 10.03 -22.70
C THR A 220 3.96 10.04 -22.27
N SER A 221 4.81 10.83 -22.90
CA SER A 221 6.23 10.94 -22.57
C SER A 221 6.42 11.63 -21.20
N TRP A 222 5.65 12.69 -20.95
CA TRP A 222 5.63 13.41 -19.69
C TRP A 222 5.11 12.54 -18.52
N LEU A 223 4.01 11.82 -18.74
CA LEU A 223 3.50 10.86 -17.75
C LEU A 223 4.52 9.76 -17.46
N GLN A 224 5.13 9.18 -18.49
CA GLN A 224 6.10 8.11 -18.33
C GLN A 224 7.35 8.58 -17.57
N TRP A 225 7.90 9.75 -17.93
CA TRP A 225 9.07 10.30 -17.24
C TRP A 225 8.79 10.51 -15.74
N LYS A 226 7.66 11.14 -15.40
CA LYS A 226 7.26 11.32 -14.00
C LYS A 226 7.01 9.98 -13.28
N ALA A 227 6.32 9.03 -13.93
CA ALA A 227 6.06 7.71 -13.38
C ALA A 227 7.35 6.93 -13.08
N ASN A 228 8.40 7.10 -13.91
CA ASN A 228 9.72 6.52 -13.65
C ASN A 228 10.35 7.09 -12.38
N LEU A 229 10.23 8.40 -12.14
CA LEU A 229 10.76 9.06 -10.94
C LEU A 229 10.01 8.64 -9.67
N VAL A 230 8.69 8.52 -9.77
CA VAL A 230 7.83 7.99 -8.68
C VAL A 230 8.18 6.53 -8.38
N SER A 231 8.35 5.71 -9.40
CA SER A 231 8.77 4.31 -9.29
C SER A 231 10.16 4.17 -8.65
N ALA A 232 11.09 5.05 -9.04
CA ALA A 232 12.42 5.07 -8.46
C ALA A 232 12.41 5.37 -6.94
N PHE A 233 11.48 6.20 -6.46
CA PHE A 233 11.27 6.39 -5.02
C PHE A 233 10.80 5.10 -4.35
N GLY A 234 9.78 4.42 -4.92
CA GLY A 234 9.30 3.13 -4.41
C GLY A 234 10.40 2.09 -4.29
N LYS A 235 11.27 2.00 -5.33
CA LYS A 235 12.45 1.12 -5.32
C LYS A 235 13.42 1.46 -4.19
N ARG A 236 13.73 2.76 -4.00
CA ARG A 236 14.62 3.19 -2.89
C ARG A 236 14.04 2.88 -1.52
N VAL A 237 12.72 3.05 -1.32
CA VAL A 237 12.04 2.65 -0.07
C VAL A 237 12.16 1.15 0.15
N TYR A 238 11.90 0.33 -0.87
CA TYR A 238 12.04 -1.12 -0.81
C TYR A 238 13.45 -1.52 -0.36
N GLN A 239 14.47 -1.03 -1.06
CA GLN A 239 15.89 -1.33 -0.77
C GLN A 239 16.28 -0.89 0.65
N MET A 240 15.87 0.31 1.06
CA MET A 240 16.14 0.85 2.39
C MET A 240 15.52 -0.04 3.49
N VAL A 241 14.25 -0.38 3.36
CA VAL A 241 13.57 -1.22 4.37
C VAL A 241 14.14 -2.62 4.42
N LYS A 242 14.43 -3.23 3.25
CA LYS A 242 15.08 -4.55 3.20
C LYS A 242 16.51 -4.54 3.76
N GLY A 243 17.23 -3.44 3.64
CA GLY A 243 18.54 -3.26 4.26
C GLY A 243 18.47 -3.18 5.79
N ILE A 244 17.43 -2.56 6.36
CA ILE A 244 17.24 -2.43 7.80
C ILE A 244 16.64 -3.72 8.40
N LYS A 245 15.57 -4.25 7.78
CA LYS A 245 14.78 -5.38 8.27
C LYS A 245 14.42 -6.31 7.10
N PRO A 246 15.28 -7.25 6.70
CA PRO A 246 15.12 -8.07 5.49
C PRO A 246 13.79 -8.82 5.41
N LYS A 247 13.20 -9.21 6.55
CA LYS A 247 11.93 -9.92 6.63
C LYS A 247 10.69 -9.00 6.62
N CYS A 248 10.88 -7.68 6.70
CA CYS A 248 9.78 -6.72 6.66
C CYS A 248 9.12 -6.74 5.27
N ILE A 249 7.82 -6.95 5.23
CA ILE A 249 7.04 -6.99 3.99
C ILE A 249 6.83 -5.55 3.48
N ILE A 250 7.11 -5.32 2.20
CA ILE A 250 6.76 -4.09 1.51
C ILE A 250 5.57 -4.36 0.60
N SER A 251 4.47 -3.68 0.86
CA SER A 251 3.28 -3.76 0.03
C SER A 251 2.85 -2.38 -0.47
N TRP A 252 2.24 -2.38 -1.65
CA TRP A 252 1.62 -1.20 -2.21
C TRP A 252 0.14 -1.49 -2.47
N ALA A 253 -0.74 -0.55 -2.12
CA ALA A 253 -2.17 -0.66 -2.34
C ALA A 253 -2.65 0.43 -3.33
N PRO A 254 -2.23 0.36 -4.59
CA PRO A 254 -2.57 1.33 -5.61
C PRO A 254 -4.02 1.18 -6.06
N SER A 255 -4.51 2.18 -6.79
CA SER A 255 -5.70 2.00 -7.61
C SER A 255 -5.46 1.01 -8.75
N ILE A 256 -6.51 0.66 -9.48
CA ILE A 256 -6.44 -0.26 -10.64
C ILE A 256 -5.59 0.34 -11.77
N TYR A 257 -4.87 -0.53 -12.47
CA TYR A 257 -4.11 -0.16 -13.67
C TYR A 257 -4.99 -0.32 -14.93
N PRO A 258 -4.87 0.54 -15.98
CA PRO A 258 -3.86 1.61 -16.15
C PRO A 258 -4.22 2.95 -15.46
N TRP A 259 -5.43 3.07 -14.92
CA TRP A 259 -5.93 4.29 -14.29
C TRP A 259 -4.97 4.84 -13.20
N SER A 260 -4.37 3.96 -12.39
CA SER A 260 -3.42 4.36 -11.35
C SER A 260 -2.18 5.08 -11.91
N LYS A 261 -1.67 4.66 -13.07
CA LYS A 261 -0.57 5.33 -13.75
C LYS A 261 -0.99 6.64 -14.37
N GLU A 262 -2.14 6.65 -15.08
CA GLU A 262 -2.66 7.82 -15.78
C GLU A 262 -3.07 8.95 -14.83
N GLN A 263 -3.53 8.63 -13.62
CA GLN A 263 -4.04 9.60 -12.66
C GLN A 263 -3.07 9.93 -11.53
N TYR A 264 -2.21 8.96 -11.13
CA TYR A 264 -1.35 9.08 -9.96
C TYR A 264 0.08 8.61 -10.20
N LEU A 265 0.48 8.35 -11.45
CA LEU A 265 1.83 7.92 -11.85
C LEU A 265 2.26 6.59 -11.24
N GLN A 266 1.32 5.76 -10.78
CA GLN A 266 1.58 4.49 -10.14
C GLN A 266 1.67 3.37 -11.18
N ASP A 267 2.89 3.08 -11.65
CA ASP A 267 3.18 1.99 -12.59
C ASP A 267 3.48 0.70 -11.84
N TRP A 268 2.52 0.25 -11.02
CA TRP A 268 2.70 -0.88 -10.12
C TRP A 268 2.94 -2.24 -10.81
N PRO A 269 2.50 -2.52 -12.06
CA PRO A 269 2.93 -3.74 -12.75
C PRO A 269 4.44 -3.83 -12.91
N THR A 270 5.09 -2.69 -13.21
CA THR A 270 6.55 -2.57 -13.23
C THR A 270 7.15 -2.85 -11.85
N TRP A 271 6.56 -2.34 -10.77
CA TRP A 271 7.06 -2.57 -9.40
C TRP A 271 7.04 -4.05 -9.01
N LEU A 272 5.99 -4.76 -9.42
CA LEU A 272 5.86 -6.20 -9.19
C LEU A 272 6.89 -6.98 -10.00
N LYS A 273 7.01 -6.67 -11.31
CA LYS A 273 7.95 -7.31 -12.25
C LYS A 273 9.40 -7.11 -11.84
N ASP A 274 9.78 -5.89 -11.48
CA ASP A 274 11.15 -5.53 -11.14
C ASP A 274 11.55 -5.89 -9.69
N GLY A 275 10.62 -6.46 -8.91
CA GLY A 275 10.89 -7.07 -7.61
C GLY A 275 11.04 -6.09 -6.45
N TYR A 276 10.50 -4.89 -6.53
CA TYR A 276 10.46 -3.95 -5.40
C TYR A 276 9.06 -3.76 -4.78
N ALA A 277 8.26 -4.81 -4.86
CA ALA A 277 7.06 -5.03 -4.07
C ALA A 277 7.04 -6.48 -3.61
N ASP A 278 6.83 -6.76 -2.33
CA ASP A 278 6.54 -8.13 -1.87
C ASP A 278 5.10 -8.48 -2.18
N TYR A 279 4.16 -7.52 -1.99
CA TYR A 279 2.74 -7.66 -2.30
C TYR A 279 2.21 -6.41 -3.00
N ILE A 280 1.27 -6.63 -3.91
CA ILE A 280 0.41 -5.59 -4.48
C ILE A 280 -1.03 -5.89 -4.05
N ILE A 281 -1.70 -4.86 -3.52
CA ILE A 281 -3.08 -4.96 -3.02
C ILE A 281 -3.93 -3.91 -3.76
N PRO A 282 -4.25 -4.15 -5.05
CA PRO A 282 -4.94 -3.15 -5.85
C PRO A 282 -6.37 -2.95 -5.36
N GLN A 283 -6.82 -1.70 -5.31
CA GLN A 283 -8.13 -1.30 -4.79
C GLN A 283 -9.23 -1.57 -5.84
N LEU A 284 -9.79 -2.81 -5.85
CA LEU A 284 -10.87 -3.22 -6.75
C LEU A 284 -12.23 -2.75 -6.20
N TYR A 285 -12.36 -1.45 -5.91
CA TYR A 285 -13.52 -0.89 -5.25
C TYR A 285 -14.71 -0.78 -6.20
N ARG A 286 -15.66 -1.69 -6.07
CA ARG A 286 -16.88 -1.77 -6.88
C ARG A 286 -18.08 -2.04 -5.98
N TYR A 287 -19.23 -1.53 -6.42
CA TYR A 287 -20.50 -1.60 -5.69
C TYR A 287 -21.39 -2.76 -6.14
N LYS A 288 -21.09 -3.36 -7.30
CA LYS A 288 -21.83 -4.47 -7.89
C LYS A 288 -20.91 -5.60 -8.25
N ILE A 289 -21.46 -6.83 -8.24
CA ILE A 289 -20.64 -8.03 -8.48
C ILE A 289 -20.15 -8.13 -9.92
N GLU A 290 -20.96 -7.67 -10.88
CA GLU A 290 -20.62 -7.70 -12.31
C GLU A 290 -19.44 -6.78 -12.60
N ASP A 291 -19.42 -5.57 -12.01
CA ASP A 291 -18.31 -4.62 -12.14
C ASP A 291 -17.05 -5.14 -11.44
N TYR A 292 -17.23 -5.83 -10.29
CA TYR A 292 -16.10 -6.46 -9.59
C TYR A 292 -15.49 -7.60 -10.40
N GLU A 293 -16.32 -8.47 -10.95
CA GLU A 293 -15.85 -9.59 -11.79
C GLU A 293 -15.13 -9.09 -13.03
N LYS A 294 -15.66 -8.06 -13.69
CA LYS A 294 -15.02 -7.44 -14.87
C LYS A 294 -13.59 -7.00 -14.55
N ILE A 295 -13.41 -6.21 -13.48
CA ILE A 295 -12.09 -5.69 -13.13
C ILE A 295 -11.15 -6.77 -12.58
N LEU A 296 -11.69 -7.82 -11.98
CA LEU A 296 -10.93 -8.98 -11.52
C LEU A 296 -10.38 -9.79 -12.71
N LYS A 297 -11.15 -9.92 -13.79
CA LYS A 297 -10.70 -10.51 -15.07
C LYS A 297 -9.55 -9.70 -15.68
N GLU A 298 -9.68 -8.39 -15.70
CA GLU A 298 -8.63 -7.49 -16.20
C GLU A 298 -7.35 -7.61 -15.36
N LEU A 299 -7.48 -7.64 -14.03
CA LEU A 299 -6.36 -7.88 -13.12
C LEU A 299 -5.70 -9.23 -13.37
N LYS A 300 -6.49 -10.30 -13.51
CA LYS A 300 -6.00 -11.65 -13.80
C LYS A 300 -5.22 -11.73 -15.11
N ALA A 301 -5.70 -11.05 -16.14
CA ALA A 301 -5.04 -11.03 -17.45
C ALA A 301 -3.72 -10.24 -17.43
N MET A 302 -3.61 -9.23 -16.58
CA MET A 302 -2.42 -8.37 -16.47
C MET A 302 -1.30 -8.99 -15.63
N VAL A 303 -1.64 -9.73 -14.57
CA VAL A 303 -0.65 -10.28 -13.64
C VAL A 303 -0.13 -11.63 -14.16
N PRO A 304 1.19 -11.75 -14.37
CA PRO A 304 1.78 -13.04 -14.77
C PRO A 304 1.43 -14.15 -13.77
N PRO A 305 1.15 -15.40 -14.25
CA PRO A 305 0.74 -16.51 -13.39
C PRO A 305 1.67 -16.77 -12.19
N GLU A 306 2.98 -16.64 -12.42
CA GLU A 306 4.01 -16.82 -11.40
C GLU A 306 4.06 -15.72 -10.31
N MET A 307 3.38 -14.60 -10.55
CA MET A 307 3.30 -13.46 -9.62
C MET A 307 1.95 -13.33 -8.93
N GLN A 308 0.97 -14.17 -9.26
CA GLN A 308 -0.39 -14.08 -8.71
C GLN A 308 -0.46 -14.30 -7.20
N ASP A 309 0.45 -15.12 -6.65
CA ASP A 309 0.57 -15.34 -5.21
C ASP A 309 1.08 -14.12 -4.42
N ARG A 310 1.41 -13.02 -5.13
CA ARG A 310 1.85 -11.73 -4.58
C ARG A 310 0.80 -10.63 -4.76
N VAL A 311 -0.35 -10.93 -5.37
CA VAL A 311 -1.42 -9.96 -5.64
C VAL A 311 -2.68 -10.36 -4.89
N PHE A 312 -3.21 -9.41 -4.08
CA PHE A 312 -4.38 -9.64 -3.23
C PHE A 312 -5.42 -8.54 -3.48
N PRO A 313 -6.57 -8.86 -4.09
CA PRO A 313 -7.61 -7.86 -4.34
C PRO A 313 -8.04 -7.10 -3.08
N GLY A 314 -8.05 -5.77 -3.15
CA GLY A 314 -8.66 -4.91 -2.16
C GLY A 314 -10.16 -4.79 -2.41
N ILE A 315 -10.97 -5.16 -1.44
CA ILE A 315 -12.44 -5.16 -1.54
C ILE A 315 -13.00 -3.96 -0.77
N LEU A 316 -13.84 -3.14 -1.44
CA LEU A 316 -14.61 -2.11 -0.77
C LEU A 316 -15.79 -2.75 -0.04
N THR A 317 -15.79 -2.67 1.27
CA THR A 317 -16.87 -3.21 2.10
C THR A 317 -17.66 -2.12 2.83
N SER A 318 -17.07 -0.94 3.02
CA SER A 318 -17.73 0.23 3.57
C SER A 318 -17.01 1.51 3.15
N LEU A 319 -17.74 2.60 3.01
CA LEU A 319 -17.24 3.97 3.08
C LEU A 319 -17.69 4.56 4.42
N GLY A 320 -16.83 5.34 5.05
CA GLY A 320 -17.21 6.13 6.22
C GLY A 320 -18.46 6.97 5.91
N ASP A 321 -19.11 7.50 6.94
CA ASP A 321 -20.28 8.38 6.83
C ASP A 321 -21.55 7.74 6.18
N ASP A 322 -21.68 6.42 6.28
CA ASP A 322 -22.83 5.63 5.81
C ASP A 322 -23.18 5.76 4.31
N LYS A 323 -22.26 6.28 3.51
CA LYS A 323 -22.45 6.42 2.05
C LYS A 323 -22.56 5.10 1.30
N TYR A 324 -21.86 4.08 1.79
CA TYR A 324 -21.88 2.74 1.22
C TYR A 324 -21.53 1.69 2.26
N GLN A 325 -22.29 0.60 2.22
CA GLN A 325 -21.98 -0.62 2.97
C GLN A 325 -22.32 -1.84 2.12
N SER A 326 -21.36 -2.70 1.90
CA SER A 326 -21.56 -3.98 1.24
C SER A 326 -22.45 -4.89 2.10
N SER A 327 -23.33 -5.65 1.47
CA SER A 327 -24.00 -6.75 2.15
C SER A 327 -23.00 -7.89 2.41
N ARG A 328 -23.31 -8.75 3.37
CA ARG A 328 -22.55 -9.98 3.62
C ARG A 328 -22.49 -10.86 2.37
N GLU A 329 -23.63 -11.02 1.71
CA GLU A 329 -23.78 -11.83 0.51
C GLU A 329 -22.88 -11.33 -0.64
N LEU A 330 -22.89 -10.04 -0.93
CA LEU A 330 -22.02 -9.42 -1.94
C LEU A 330 -20.54 -9.63 -1.61
N THR A 331 -20.16 -9.43 -0.34
CA THR A 331 -18.78 -9.65 0.10
C THR A 331 -18.36 -11.10 -0.08
N ASP A 332 -19.22 -12.06 0.28
CA ASP A 332 -18.93 -13.49 0.10
C ASP A 332 -18.86 -13.89 -1.38
N GLN A 333 -19.64 -13.26 -2.27
CA GLN A 333 -19.53 -13.44 -3.71
C GLN A 333 -18.17 -12.94 -4.23
N MET A 334 -17.72 -11.76 -3.82
CA MET A 334 -16.40 -11.23 -4.20
C MET A 334 -15.26 -12.15 -3.73
N ILE A 335 -15.34 -12.67 -2.49
CA ILE A 335 -14.36 -13.65 -1.98
C ILE A 335 -14.34 -14.92 -2.83
N ARG A 336 -15.51 -15.47 -3.20
CA ARG A 336 -15.60 -16.66 -4.07
C ARG A 336 -15.00 -16.39 -5.44
N LEU A 337 -15.30 -15.25 -6.06
CA LEU A 337 -14.70 -14.86 -7.34
C LEU A 337 -13.18 -14.77 -7.25
N ASN A 338 -12.61 -14.18 -6.18
CA ASN A 338 -11.16 -14.15 -6.00
C ASN A 338 -10.56 -15.57 -6.08
N ARG A 339 -11.16 -16.54 -5.39
CA ARG A 339 -10.68 -17.94 -5.42
C ARG A 339 -10.84 -18.58 -6.79
N GLN A 340 -11.98 -18.33 -7.45
CA GLN A 340 -12.26 -18.83 -8.81
C GLN A 340 -11.23 -18.30 -9.82
N TYR A 341 -10.80 -17.05 -9.68
CA TYR A 341 -9.78 -16.44 -10.53
C TYR A 341 -8.33 -16.70 -10.07
N GLY A 342 -8.14 -17.52 -9.01
CA GLY A 342 -6.83 -17.98 -8.56
C GLY A 342 -6.11 -17.04 -7.60
N PHE A 343 -6.79 -16.01 -7.06
CA PHE A 343 -6.23 -15.17 -6.00
C PHE A 343 -6.43 -15.83 -4.63
N SER A 344 -5.35 -15.94 -3.86
CA SER A 344 -5.33 -16.69 -2.61
C SER A 344 -5.82 -15.90 -1.39
N GLY A 345 -6.08 -14.61 -1.52
CA GLY A 345 -6.48 -13.75 -0.42
C GLY A 345 -7.06 -12.43 -0.88
N GLU A 346 -7.47 -11.62 0.09
CA GLU A 346 -7.99 -10.27 -0.12
C GLU A 346 -7.78 -9.40 1.12
N VAL A 347 -7.97 -8.08 0.96
CA VAL A 347 -7.94 -7.09 2.05
C VAL A 347 -9.20 -6.25 1.99
N PHE A 348 -9.90 -6.13 3.12
CA PHE A 348 -11.16 -5.38 3.21
C PHE A 348 -10.93 -3.91 3.56
N PHE A 349 -11.50 -3.02 2.83
CA PHE A 349 -11.62 -1.62 3.21
C PHE A 349 -13.03 -1.39 3.76
N TYR A 350 -13.20 -1.30 5.07
CA TYR A 350 -12.19 -1.29 6.10
C TYR A 350 -12.67 -1.99 7.39
N PHE A 351 -11.93 -1.89 8.49
CA PHE A 351 -12.15 -2.61 9.74
C PHE A 351 -13.58 -2.53 10.29
N GLU A 352 -14.24 -1.36 10.21
CA GLU A 352 -15.58 -1.17 10.77
C GLU A 352 -16.64 -2.08 10.13
N THR A 353 -16.37 -2.60 8.95
CA THR A 353 -17.22 -3.60 8.30
C THR A 353 -17.33 -4.88 9.14
N LEU A 354 -16.26 -5.28 9.84
CA LEU A 354 -16.26 -6.48 10.69
C LEU A 354 -17.26 -6.37 11.84
N ASN A 355 -17.52 -5.15 12.33
CA ASN A 355 -18.54 -4.89 13.35
C ASN A 355 -19.96 -4.96 12.78
N ARG A 356 -20.15 -4.56 11.53
CA ARG A 356 -21.45 -4.38 10.90
C ARG A 356 -21.97 -5.65 10.22
N LEU A 357 -21.09 -6.42 9.58
CA LEU A 357 -21.43 -7.68 8.93
C LEU A 357 -21.43 -8.81 9.94
N LYS A 358 -22.60 -9.28 10.33
CA LYS A 358 -22.78 -10.40 11.28
C LYS A 358 -22.19 -11.69 10.70
N GLY A 359 -21.54 -12.49 11.56
CA GLY A 359 -20.97 -13.80 11.23
C GLY A 359 -19.46 -13.75 10.96
N ARG A 360 -18.88 -14.92 10.66
CA ARG A 360 -17.45 -15.08 10.37
C ARG A 360 -17.22 -14.95 8.87
N PHE A 361 -16.29 -14.09 8.44
CA PHE A 361 -15.92 -13.99 7.02
C PHE A 361 -15.27 -15.27 6.50
N TYR A 362 -14.46 -15.87 7.36
CA TYR A 362 -13.75 -17.10 7.03
C TYR A 362 -14.14 -18.15 8.08
N ALA A 363 -15.28 -18.83 7.86
CA ALA A 363 -15.62 -20.00 8.65
C ALA A 363 -14.58 -21.09 8.43
N LYS A 364 -14.22 -21.82 9.54
CA LYS A 364 -13.53 -23.09 9.41
C LYS A 364 -14.51 -24.11 8.93
#